data_eb9c148e1f8bde3ae7ced20f42e1065f
#
_entry.id   eb9c148e1f8bde3ae7ced20f42e1065f
#
_cell.length_a   1.000
_cell.length_b   1.000
_cell.length_c   1.000
_cell.angle_alpha   90.00
_cell.angle_beta   90.00
_cell.angle_gamma   90.00
#
_symmetry.space_group_name_H-M   'P 1'
#
loop_
_entity.id
_entity.type
_entity.pdbx_description
1 polymer ?
#
loop_
_entity_poly.entity_id
_entity_poly.type
_entity_poly.pdbx_seq_one_letter_code
_entity_poly.pdbx_strand_id
1 'polypeptide(L)'
;MPIKIPNQLPATKTLAEENIFVMTDARAVAQDIRPLQILMLNLMPTKIDTETQLSRLLGNTPLQVELTLMHTSSHKSKNTSEDHLLAFYTTFDKVKDRYFDGLVITGAPVEMLEFEEVEYRNELCEIMEWSTTHVHSTFHICWGAQAGLYYHFGVQKKALDKKMFGVFPHVADYKRSMLFRGFDDVFMVPHSRHTTIDRADLEGIPGLKILASSPEAGVFALSTKKGRQIFITGHPEYDAETLGREYWRDVNAGKPIEIPKNYYPDNDPSKAPVSTWRSSANLLYCNWLNYFVYQTTPFDLQKIKESHAATEEPV
;
A
#
# COMPACT_ATOMS: atom_id res chain seq x y z
N MET A 1 1.48 15.13 14.14
CA MET A 1 0.04 15.22 14.48
C MET A 1 -0.58 13.86 14.18
N PRO A 2 -1.64 13.44 14.85
CA PRO A 2 -2.10 12.06 14.82
C PRO A 2 -3.01 11.77 13.60
N ILE A 3 -3.11 10.48 13.27
CA ILE A 3 -4.10 9.99 12.32
C ILE A 3 -5.51 10.15 12.90
N LYS A 4 -6.44 10.65 12.09
CA LYS A 4 -7.88 10.67 12.39
C LYS A 4 -8.54 9.46 11.74
N ILE A 5 -9.08 8.58 12.56
CA ILE A 5 -9.82 7.40 12.14
C ILE A 5 -11.12 7.30 12.96
N PRO A 6 -12.14 6.55 12.50
CA PRO A 6 -13.38 6.38 13.25
C PRO A 6 -13.12 5.89 14.67
N ASN A 7 -13.79 6.50 15.67
CA ASN A 7 -13.54 6.25 17.10
C ASN A 7 -13.65 4.77 17.52
N GLN A 8 -14.52 4.00 16.85
CA GLN A 8 -14.80 2.60 17.17
C GLN A 8 -14.06 1.60 16.28
N LEU A 9 -13.17 2.09 15.39
CA LEU A 9 -12.37 1.21 14.54
C LEU A 9 -11.47 0.33 15.43
N PRO A 10 -11.41 -0.99 15.24
CA PRO A 10 -10.55 -1.89 16.04
C PRO A 10 -9.09 -1.45 16.09
N ALA A 11 -8.56 -0.89 15.01
CA ALA A 11 -7.23 -0.32 14.94
C ALA A 11 -6.96 0.74 16.02
N THR A 12 -7.98 1.51 16.46
CA THR A 12 -7.85 2.55 17.49
C THR A 12 -7.26 1.99 18.79
N LYS A 13 -7.75 0.82 19.22
CA LYS A 13 -7.27 0.16 20.45
C LYS A 13 -5.82 -0.31 20.29
N THR A 14 -5.51 -0.99 19.20
CA THR A 14 -4.15 -1.51 18.92
C THR A 14 -3.14 -0.36 18.84
N LEU A 15 -3.47 0.71 18.12
CA LEU A 15 -2.58 1.87 17.98
C LEU A 15 -2.34 2.58 19.32
N ALA A 16 -3.37 2.69 20.17
CA ALA A 16 -3.22 3.25 21.50
C ALA A 16 -2.30 2.39 22.41
N GLU A 17 -2.41 1.06 22.34
CA GLU A 17 -1.53 0.12 23.05
C GLU A 17 -0.07 0.21 22.58
N GLU A 18 0.15 0.57 21.31
CA GLU A 18 1.47 0.80 20.72
C GLU A 18 2.01 2.23 20.94
N ASN A 19 1.34 3.07 21.75
CA ASN A 19 1.66 4.48 22.00
C ASN A 19 1.63 5.35 20.71
N ILE A 20 0.89 4.94 19.70
CA ILE A 20 0.61 5.74 18.52
C ILE A 20 -0.62 6.60 18.78
N PHE A 21 -0.43 7.91 18.74
CA PHE A 21 -1.51 8.83 19.09
C PHE A 21 -2.55 8.88 17.97
N VAL A 22 -3.79 8.53 18.30
CA VAL A 22 -4.96 8.58 17.42
C VAL A 22 -5.82 9.79 17.79
N MET A 23 -6.23 10.56 16.78
CA MET A 23 -7.13 11.69 16.97
C MET A 23 -8.58 11.23 16.86
N THR A 24 -9.38 11.52 17.87
CA THR A 24 -10.83 11.32 17.81
C THR A 24 -11.50 12.44 17.00
N ASP A 25 -12.70 12.17 16.44
CA ASP A 25 -13.46 13.16 15.70
C ASP A 25 -13.70 14.45 16.50
N ALA A 26 -14.06 14.32 17.78
CA ALA A 26 -14.30 15.46 18.66
C ALA A 26 -13.07 16.36 18.83
N ARG A 27 -11.88 15.80 18.87
CA ARG A 27 -10.62 16.55 19.01
C ARG A 27 -10.18 17.17 17.69
N ALA A 28 -10.43 16.50 16.57
CA ALA A 28 -10.09 16.99 15.24
C ALA A 28 -10.85 18.28 14.88
N VAL A 29 -12.11 18.37 15.26
CA VAL A 29 -12.97 19.55 14.99
C VAL A 29 -12.47 20.81 15.70
N ALA A 30 -11.68 20.70 16.76
CA ALA A 30 -11.14 21.81 17.53
C ALA A 30 -9.84 22.41 16.97
N GLN A 31 -9.33 21.91 15.83
CA GLN A 31 -8.08 22.36 15.21
C GLN A 31 -8.32 22.99 13.85
N ASP A 32 -7.83 24.20 13.65
CA ASP A 32 -7.90 24.94 12.37
C ASP A 32 -6.76 24.51 11.41
N ILE A 33 -6.71 23.22 11.08
CA ILE A 33 -5.71 22.63 10.19
C ILE A 33 -6.42 21.75 9.17
N ARG A 34 -6.12 21.94 7.87
CA ARG A 34 -6.59 21.03 6.83
C ARG A 34 -5.86 19.67 6.95
N PRO A 35 -6.51 18.60 7.38
CA PRO A 35 -5.90 17.28 7.39
C PRO A 35 -5.72 16.77 5.96
N LEU A 36 -4.71 15.93 5.74
CA LEU A 36 -4.56 15.19 4.49
C LEU A 36 -5.69 14.17 4.36
N GLN A 37 -6.45 14.25 3.28
CA GLN A 37 -7.52 13.32 2.97
C GLN A 37 -6.93 12.08 2.29
N ILE A 38 -6.81 10.99 3.02
CA ILE A 38 -6.29 9.71 2.49
C ILE A 38 -7.42 8.71 2.36
N LEU A 39 -7.59 8.17 1.16
CA LEU A 39 -8.50 7.06 0.88
C LEU A 39 -7.72 5.75 0.87
N MET A 40 -8.26 4.68 1.46
CA MET A 40 -7.68 3.34 1.41
C MET A 40 -8.69 2.38 0.78
N LEU A 41 -8.41 1.90 -0.43
CA LEU A 41 -9.11 0.77 -1.03
C LEU A 41 -8.51 -0.53 -0.49
N ASN A 42 -9.21 -1.15 0.44
CA ASN A 42 -8.76 -2.37 1.09
C ASN A 42 -9.34 -3.61 0.38
N LEU A 43 -8.51 -4.26 -0.44
CA LEU A 43 -8.84 -5.46 -1.19
C LEU A 43 -8.48 -6.75 -0.43
N MET A 44 -7.80 -6.64 0.73
CA MET A 44 -7.41 -7.78 1.54
C MET A 44 -8.62 -8.47 2.20
N PRO A 45 -8.59 -9.81 2.33
CA PRO A 45 -9.67 -10.55 3.00
C PRO A 45 -9.69 -10.30 4.52
N THR A 46 -8.53 -10.14 5.14
CA THR A 46 -8.37 -9.80 6.57
C THR A 46 -8.30 -8.29 6.75
N LYS A 47 -9.43 -7.60 6.55
CA LYS A 47 -9.46 -6.13 6.50
C LYS A 47 -8.96 -5.48 7.78
N ILE A 48 -9.32 -6.03 8.95
CA ILE A 48 -8.96 -5.48 10.27
C ILE A 48 -7.43 -5.48 10.48
N ASP A 49 -6.74 -6.55 10.09
CA ASP A 49 -5.27 -6.59 10.17
C ASP A 49 -4.63 -5.52 9.28
N THR A 50 -5.11 -5.42 8.04
CA THR A 50 -4.61 -4.45 7.05
C THR A 50 -4.89 -3.01 7.47
N GLU A 51 -6.07 -2.74 8.04
CA GLU A 51 -6.42 -1.43 8.62
C GLU A 51 -5.41 -1.03 9.70
N THR A 52 -5.10 -1.94 10.62
CA THR A 52 -4.17 -1.70 11.72
C THR A 52 -2.76 -1.44 11.19
N GLN A 53 -2.27 -2.30 10.28
CA GLN A 53 -0.94 -2.20 9.69
C GLN A 53 -0.74 -0.87 8.96
N LEU A 54 -1.66 -0.50 8.07
CA LEU A 54 -1.55 0.73 7.31
C LEU A 54 -1.83 1.98 8.16
N SER A 55 -2.77 1.92 9.11
CA SER A 55 -3.03 3.03 10.03
C SER A 55 -1.81 3.35 10.90
N ARG A 56 -1.04 2.33 11.30
CA ARG A 56 0.21 2.51 12.05
C ARG A 56 1.25 3.29 11.24
N LEU A 57 1.41 2.96 9.96
CA LEU A 57 2.39 3.61 9.08
C LEU A 57 1.95 5.02 8.67
N LEU A 58 0.67 5.19 8.33
CA LEU A 58 0.09 6.49 7.99
C LEU A 58 0.00 7.43 9.20
N GLY A 59 -0.09 6.88 10.41
CA GLY A 59 -0.14 7.65 11.67
C GLY A 59 1.23 8.07 12.21
N ASN A 60 2.32 7.47 11.72
CA ASN A 60 3.67 7.78 12.17
C ASN A 60 4.27 8.99 11.41
N THR A 61 3.58 10.11 11.46
CA THR A 61 3.96 11.38 10.82
C THR A 61 3.51 12.56 11.68
N PRO A 62 4.21 13.73 11.62
CA PRO A 62 3.72 14.95 12.25
C PRO A 62 2.51 15.57 11.51
N LEU A 63 2.19 15.09 10.31
CA LEU A 63 1.06 15.59 9.53
C LEU A 63 -0.27 15.03 10.05
N GLN A 64 -1.33 15.82 10.00
CA GLN A 64 -2.66 15.33 10.31
C GLN A 64 -3.22 14.59 9.10
N VAL A 65 -3.60 13.32 9.29
CA VAL A 65 -4.18 12.46 8.26
C VAL A 65 -5.62 12.11 8.66
N GLU A 66 -6.56 12.29 7.75
CA GLU A 66 -7.92 11.78 7.86
C GLU A 66 -8.07 10.60 6.90
N LEU A 67 -8.28 9.41 7.47
CA LEU A 67 -8.35 8.15 6.73
C LEU A 67 -9.81 7.77 6.45
N THR A 68 -10.14 7.62 5.17
CA THR A 68 -11.41 7.05 4.69
C THR A 68 -11.15 5.63 4.20
N LEU A 69 -11.89 4.64 4.74
CA LEU A 69 -11.79 3.24 4.33
C LEU A 69 -12.82 2.95 3.24
N MET A 70 -12.38 2.28 2.16
CA MET A 70 -13.22 1.89 1.04
C MET A 70 -13.03 0.41 0.71
N HIS A 71 -14.13 -0.26 0.37
CA HIS A 71 -14.13 -1.61 -0.19
C HIS A 71 -14.87 -1.64 -1.52
N THR A 72 -14.64 -2.69 -2.32
CA THR A 72 -15.38 -2.91 -3.56
C THR A 72 -16.82 -3.34 -3.26
N SER A 73 -17.80 -2.75 -3.94
CA SER A 73 -19.20 -3.10 -3.83
C SER A 73 -19.56 -4.36 -4.62
N SER A 74 -18.81 -4.63 -5.69
CA SER A 74 -19.00 -5.77 -6.59
C SER A 74 -18.51 -7.11 -6.02
N HIS A 75 -17.86 -7.13 -4.85
CA HIS A 75 -17.38 -8.34 -4.19
C HIS A 75 -17.80 -8.42 -2.73
N LYS A 76 -18.43 -9.55 -2.35
CA LYS A 76 -18.81 -9.80 -0.95
C LYS A 76 -17.61 -10.33 -0.15
N SER A 77 -17.17 -9.59 0.87
CA SER A 77 -16.10 -10.04 1.77
C SER A 77 -16.51 -11.31 2.52
N LYS A 78 -15.63 -12.33 2.54
CA LYS A 78 -15.87 -13.60 3.22
C LYS A 78 -15.36 -13.63 4.67
N ASN A 79 -14.34 -12.81 4.99
CA ASN A 79 -13.60 -12.87 6.25
C ASN A 79 -13.79 -11.61 7.12
N THR A 80 -14.64 -10.69 6.70
CA THR A 80 -14.97 -9.47 7.46
C THR A 80 -16.49 -9.39 7.59
N SER A 81 -16.98 -9.13 8.80
CA SER A 81 -18.42 -9.04 9.06
C SER A 81 -19.06 -7.87 8.31
N GLU A 82 -20.32 -8.03 7.91
CA GLU A 82 -21.08 -6.95 7.27
C GLU A 82 -21.22 -5.75 8.21
N ASP A 83 -21.40 -5.96 9.51
CA ASP A 83 -21.49 -4.90 10.51
C ASP A 83 -20.24 -4.02 10.55
N HIS A 84 -19.04 -4.64 10.44
CA HIS A 84 -17.79 -3.90 10.38
C HIS A 84 -17.69 -3.06 9.10
N LEU A 85 -18.07 -3.64 7.96
CA LEU A 85 -18.09 -2.91 6.68
C LEU A 85 -19.07 -1.74 6.71
N LEU A 86 -20.28 -1.96 7.22
CA LEU A 86 -21.29 -0.91 7.33
C LEU A 86 -20.89 0.21 8.28
N ALA A 87 -20.19 -0.12 9.36
CA ALA A 87 -19.76 0.84 10.37
C ALA A 87 -18.59 1.72 9.93
N PHE A 88 -17.60 1.16 9.18
CA PHE A 88 -16.31 1.79 8.96
C PHE A 88 -15.93 2.00 7.51
N TYR A 89 -16.58 1.31 6.57
CA TYR A 89 -16.23 1.37 5.16
C TYR A 89 -17.27 2.14 4.34
N THR A 90 -16.76 2.74 3.28
CA THR A 90 -17.60 3.32 2.22
C THR A 90 -17.41 2.54 0.93
N THR A 91 -18.24 2.84 -0.08
CA THR A 91 -18.12 2.32 -1.44
C THR A 91 -17.75 3.43 -2.41
N PHE A 92 -17.27 3.06 -3.61
CA PHE A 92 -16.84 4.02 -4.62
C PHE A 92 -17.92 5.04 -4.98
N ASP A 93 -19.18 4.61 -5.13
CA ASP A 93 -20.32 5.51 -5.44
C ASP A 93 -20.49 6.66 -4.45
N LYS A 94 -20.11 6.46 -3.19
CA LYS A 94 -20.23 7.49 -2.15
C LYS A 94 -19.08 8.49 -2.13
N VAL A 95 -17.97 8.19 -2.80
CA VAL A 95 -16.74 9.01 -2.79
C VAL A 95 -16.33 9.54 -4.15
N LYS A 96 -16.93 9.09 -5.24
CA LYS A 96 -16.52 9.43 -6.62
C LYS A 96 -16.54 10.93 -6.96
N ASP A 97 -17.36 11.72 -6.24
CA ASP A 97 -17.41 13.17 -6.40
C ASP A 97 -16.46 13.93 -5.46
N ARG A 98 -15.68 13.20 -4.63
CA ARG A 98 -14.72 13.77 -3.68
C ARG A 98 -13.32 13.77 -4.28
N TYR A 99 -12.48 14.64 -3.74
CA TYR A 99 -11.04 14.71 -4.05
C TYR A 99 -10.23 14.31 -2.83
N PHE A 100 -9.07 13.66 -3.07
CA PHE A 100 -8.19 13.16 -2.02
C PHE A 100 -6.74 13.56 -2.27
N ASP A 101 -6.00 13.80 -1.20
CA ASP A 101 -4.55 14.02 -1.25
C ASP A 101 -3.82 12.73 -1.64
N GLY A 102 -4.29 11.58 -1.14
CA GLY A 102 -3.69 10.29 -1.45
C GLY A 102 -4.70 9.15 -1.48
N LEU A 103 -4.37 8.11 -2.24
CA LEU A 103 -5.08 6.83 -2.28
C LEU A 103 -4.09 5.70 -2.06
N VAL A 104 -4.41 4.77 -1.15
CA VAL A 104 -3.70 3.50 -1.01
C VAL A 104 -4.59 2.39 -1.58
N ILE A 105 -4.06 1.62 -2.55
CA ILE A 105 -4.70 0.40 -3.07
C ILE A 105 -3.90 -0.79 -2.55
N THR A 106 -4.51 -1.63 -1.72
CA THR A 106 -3.82 -2.75 -1.08
C THR A 106 -3.62 -3.93 -2.03
N GLY A 107 -2.84 -4.91 -1.61
CA GLY A 107 -2.79 -6.23 -2.23
C GLY A 107 -4.13 -6.97 -2.14
N ALA A 108 -4.20 -8.10 -2.85
CA ALA A 108 -5.31 -9.03 -2.80
C ALA A 108 -4.82 -10.46 -3.09
N PRO A 109 -5.40 -11.52 -2.49
CA PRO A 109 -4.97 -12.91 -2.69
C PRO A 109 -5.58 -13.53 -3.96
N VAL A 110 -5.59 -12.80 -5.05
CA VAL A 110 -6.14 -13.19 -6.37
C VAL A 110 -5.05 -13.22 -7.45
N GLU A 111 -3.79 -13.25 -7.04
CA GLU A 111 -2.64 -13.13 -7.94
C GLU A 111 -2.49 -14.28 -8.96
N MET A 112 -3.09 -15.45 -8.67
CA MET A 112 -3.08 -16.60 -9.58
C MET A 112 -4.18 -16.54 -10.65
N LEU A 113 -5.16 -15.64 -10.50
CA LEU A 113 -6.17 -15.37 -11.54
C LEU A 113 -5.61 -14.41 -12.58
N GLU A 114 -6.01 -14.54 -13.83
CA GLU A 114 -5.78 -13.46 -14.79
C GLU A 114 -6.53 -12.20 -14.36
N PHE A 115 -6.04 -11.01 -14.76
CA PHE A 115 -6.66 -9.76 -14.32
C PHE A 115 -8.13 -9.67 -14.76
N GLU A 116 -8.46 -10.25 -15.92
CA GLU A 116 -9.80 -10.29 -16.51
C GLU A 116 -10.77 -11.20 -15.74
N GLU A 117 -10.25 -12.17 -15.00
CA GLU A 117 -11.05 -13.13 -14.21
C GLU A 117 -11.38 -12.61 -12.80
N VAL A 118 -10.81 -11.48 -12.39
CA VAL A 118 -11.05 -10.91 -11.06
C VAL A 118 -12.46 -10.32 -11.00
N GLU A 119 -13.28 -10.81 -10.07
CA GLU A 119 -14.71 -10.46 -9.92
C GLU A 119 -14.96 -8.94 -9.88
N TYR A 120 -14.14 -8.20 -9.16
CA TYR A 120 -14.26 -6.74 -8.99
C TYR A 120 -13.39 -5.93 -9.98
N ARG A 121 -12.90 -6.54 -11.05
CA ARG A 121 -12.00 -5.89 -12.01
C ARG A 121 -12.55 -4.59 -12.58
N ASN A 122 -13.83 -4.62 -13.00
CA ASN A 122 -14.43 -3.45 -13.66
C ASN A 122 -14.50 -2.25 -12.69
N GLU A 123 -14.94 -2.48 -11.46
CA GLU A 123 -14.96 -1.45 -10.41
C GLU A 123 -13.54 -0.96 -10.07
N LEU A 124 -12.56 -1.87 -10.00
CA LEU A 124 -11.16 -1.49 -9.76
C LEU A 124 -10.59 -0.63 -10.89
N CYS A 125 -10.86 -0.97 -12.15
CA CYS A 125 -10.45 -0.16 -13.29
C CYS A 125 -11.09 1.25 -13.26
N GLU A 126 -12.38 1.33 -12.91
CA GLU A 126 -13.08 2.62 -12.76
C GLU A 126 -12.44 3.47 -11.66
N ILE A 127 -12.11 2.86 -10.50
CA ILE A 127 -11.41 3.53 -9.41
C ILE A 127 -10.01 3.99 -9.84
N MET A 128 -9.27 3.17 -10.57
CA MET A 128 -7.93 3.54 -11.05
C MET A 128 -7.98 4.70 -12.05
N GLU A 129 -8.95 4.69 -12.98
CA GLU A 129 -9.16 5.82 -13.90
C GLU A 129 -9.55 7.09 -13.15
N TRP A 130 -10.55 7.00 -12.27
CA TRP A 130 -10.99 8.09 -11.41
C TRP A 130 -9.84 8.69 -10.61
N SER A 131 -8.95 7.85 -10.08
CA SER A 131 -7.80 8.30 -9.28
C SER A 131 -6.86 9.22 -10.04
N THR A 132 -6.78 9.09 -11.37
CA THR A 132 -5.92 9.96 -12.21
C THR A 132 -6.34 11.42 -12.19
N THR A 133 -7.58 11.73 -11.84
CA THR A 133 -8.16 13.09 -11.87
C THR A 133 -8.61 13.60 -10.49
N HIS A 134 -8.90 12.70 -9.55
CA HIS A 134 -9.47 13.04 -8.24
C HIS A 134 -8.51 12.80 -7.07
N VAL A 135 -7.39 12.12 -7.32
CA VAL A 135 -6.39 11.82 -6.30
C VAL A 135 -5.04 12.42 -6.70
N HIS A 136 -4.37 13.07 -5.75
CA HIS A 136 -3.07 13.69 -6.06
C HIS A 136 -1.97 12.65 -6.22
N SER A 137 -1.85 11.66 -5.32
CA SER A 137 -0.86 10.60 -5.40
C SER A 137 -1.48 9.25 -4.99
N THR A 138 -1.33 8.21 -5.83
CA THR A 138 -1.82 6.85 -5.55
C THR A 138 -0.67 5.92 -5.24
N PHE A 139 -0.80 5.15 -4.16
CA PHE A 139 0.17 4.20 -3.65
C PHE A 139 -0.39 2.78 -3.75
N HIS A 140 0.14 1.98 -4.67
CA HIS A 140 -0.30 0.62 -4.95
C HIS A 140 0.62 -0.39 -4.27
N ILE A 141 0.05 -1.43 -3.64
CA ILE A 141 0.80 -2.43 -2.87
C ILE A 141 0.59 -3.83 -3.46
N CYS A 142 1.67 -4.58 -3.62
CA CYS A 142 1.73 -5.99 -4.03
C CYS A 142 0.89 -6.28 -5.29
N TRP A 143 -0.18 -7.09 -5.18
CA TRP A 143 -1.09 -7.34 -6.30
C TRP A 143 -1.75 -6.05 -6.81
N GLY A 144 -2.09 -5.13 -5.94
CA GLY A 144 -2.58 -3.80 -6.34
C GLY A 144 -1.58 -3.04 -7.21
N ALA A 145 -0.27 -3.20 -6.96
CA ALA A 145 0.78 -2.64 -7.80
C ALA A 145 0.83 -3.33 -9.17
N GLN A 146 0.71 -4.66 -9.23
CA GLN A 146 0.64 -5.40 -10.49
C GLN A 146 -0.59 -5.01 -11.30
N ALA A 147 -1.76 -4.92 -10.65
CA ALA A 147 -3.01 -4.51 -11.30
C ALA A 147 -2.92 -3.06 -11.84
N GLY A 148 -2.32 -2.14 -11.07
CA GLY A 148 -2.09 -0.77 -11.52
C GLY A 148 -1.12 -0.67 -12.69
N LEU A 149 -0.03 -1.42 -12.67
CA LEU A 149 0.94 -1.49 -13.78
C LEU A 149 0.29 -2.09 -15.04
N TYR A 150 -0.54 -3.10 -14.87
CA TYR A 150 -1.32 -3.67 -15.98
C TYR A 150 -2.30 -2.66 -16.56
N TYR A 151 -3.11 -2.02 -15.70
CA TYR A 151 -4.13 -1.08 -16.12
C TYR A 151 -3.56 0.15 -16.83
N HIS A 152 -2.55 0.80 -16.24
CA HIS A 152 -2.00 2.06 -16.74
C HIS A 152 -0.97 1.89 -17.87
N PHE A 153 -0.27 0.74 -17.93
CA PHE A 153 0.88 0.55 -18.80
C PHE A 153 0.85 -0.76 -19.61
N GLY A 154 -0.15 -1.63 -19.40
CA GLY A 154 -0.25 -2.92 -20.09
C GLY A 154 0.78 -3.96 -19.64
N VAL A 155 1.46 -3.73 -18.50
CA VAL A 155 2.51 -4.63 -18.01
C VAL A 155 1.92 -5.89 -17.40
N GLN A 156 2.29 -7.05 -17.96
CA GLN A 156 1.80 -8.34 -17.53
C GLN A 156 2.56 -8.86 -16.31
N LYS A 157 1.84 -9.51 -15.39
CA LYS A 157 2.47 -10.31 -14.34
C LYS A 157 2.91 -11.67 -14.90
N LYS A 158 3.92 -12.26 -14.28
CA LYS A 158 4.45 -13.59 -14.61
C LYS A 158 4.41 -14.49 -13.40
N ALA A 159 4.05 -15.75 -13.58
CA ALA A 159 4.10 -16.74 -12.50
C ALA A 159 5.56 -17.00 -12.08
N LEU A 160 5.77 -17.18 -10.80
CA LEU A 160 7.03 -17.66 -10.24
C LEU A 160 6.99 -19.18 -10.11
N ASP A 161 8.11 -19.85 -10.35
CA ASP A 161 8.26 -21.30 -10.15
C ASP A 161 8.01 -21.71 -8.69
N LYS A 162 8.40 -20.83 -7.77
CA LYS A 162 8.20 -20.98 -6.32
C LYS A 162 7.69 -19.67 -5.74
N LYS A 163 6.90 -19.77 -4.68
CA LYS A 163 6.43 -18.61 -3.92
C LYS A 163 7.62 -17.78 -3.43
N MET A 164 7.64 -16.50 -3.75
CA MET A 164 8.53 -15.52 -3.15
C MET A 164 8.06 -15.26 -1.72
N PHE A 165 8.73 -15.88 -0.73
CA PHE A 165 8.25 -15.91 0.63
C PHE A 165 9.39 -15.66 1.63
N GLY A 166 9.34 -14.51 2.31
CA GLY A 166 10.38 -14.14 3.26
C GLY A 166 10.67 -12.65 3.28
N VAL A 167 11.83 -12.29 3.81
CA VAL A 167 12.34 -10.91 3.95
C VAL A 167 13.62 -10.78 3.13
N PHE A 168 13.62 -9.89 2.16
CA PHE A 168 14.69 -9.79 1.17
C PHE A 168 15.40 -8.44 1.23
N PRO A 169 16.74 -8.41 1.00
CA PRO A 169 17.49 -7.16 0.89
C PRO A 169 17.19 -6.44 -0.42
N HIS A 170 17.04 -5.14 -0.35
CA HIS A 170 16.78 -4.25 -1.49
C HIS A 170 17.75 -3.07 -1.48
N VAL A 171 17.96 -2.49 -2.65
CA VAL A 171 18.76 -1.28 -2.84
C VAL A 171 17.96 -0.25 -3.63
N ALA A 172 18.22 1.04 -3.41
CA ALA A 172 17.67 2.09 -4.24
C ALA A 172 18.44 2.16 -5.56
N ASP A 173 17.77 1.84 -6.68
CA ASP A 173 18.31 2.01 -8.05
C ASP A 173 18.47 3.49 -8.38
N TYR A 174 17.55 4.32 -7.86
CA TYR A 174 17.59 5.77 -8.03
C TYR A 174 17.79 6.47 -6.68
N LYS A 175 19.06 6.67 -6.30
CA LYS A 175 19.47 7.25 -5.00
C LYS A 175 18.95 8.67 -4.73
N ARG A 176 18.54 9.42 -5.78
CA ARG A 176 17.98 10.76 -5.63
C ARG A 176 16.47 10.79 -5.41
N SER A 177 15.81 9.64 -5.37
CA SER A 177 14.38 9.58 -5.11
C SER A 177 14.05 10.05 -3.69
N MET A 178 13.15 11.02 -3.58
CA MET A 178 12.66 11.47 -2.27
C MET A 178 11.91 10.37 -1.51
N LEU A 179 11.41 9.34 -2.20
CA LEU A 179 10.75 8.20 -1.57
C LEU A 179 11.72 7.39 -0.67
N PHE A 180 13.00 7.32 -1.06
CA PHE A 180 14.04 6.61 -0.33
C PHE A 180 15.01 7.53 0.43
N ARG A 181 14.59 8.78 0.67
CA ARG A 181 15.38 9.71 1.46
C ARG A 181 15.56 9.20 2.89
N GLY A 182 16.82 9.09 3.33
CA GLY A 182 17.18 8.63 4.67
C GLY A 182 17.22 7.11 4.82
N PHE A 183 16.98 6.35 3.75
CA PHE A 183 17.20 4.90 3.77
C PHE A 183 18.67 4.55 3.82
N ASP A 184 18.98 3.43 4.45
CA ASP A 184 20.27 2.77 4.37
C ASP A 184 20.55 2.30 2.93
N ASP A 185 21.82 2.04 2.59
CA ASP A 185 22.21 1.52 1.27
C ASP A 185 21.52 0.18 0.95
N VAL A 186 21.27 -0.63 1.97
CA VAL A 186 20.51 -1.89 1.90
C VAL A 186 19.39 -1.86 2.94
N PHE A 187 18.16 -2.12 2.52
CA PHE A 187 17.01 -2.20 3.40
C PHE A 187 16.22 -3.49 3.16
N MET A 188 15.56 -3.98 4.19
CA MET A 188 14.83 -5.24 4.14
C MET A 188 13.35 -5.02 3.83
N VAL A 189 12.77 -5.91 3.01
CA VAL A 189 11.33 -5.87 2.67
C VAL A 189 10.73 -7.28 2.71
N PRO A 190 9.57 -7.46 3.37
CA PRO A 190 8.80 -8.71 3.29
C PRO A 190 8.15 -8.89 1.92
N HIS A 191 8.15 -10.13 1.45
CA HIS A 191 7.42 -10.57 0.27
C HIS A 191 6.63 -11.84 0.55
N SER A 192 5.42 -11.92 0.01
CA SER A 192 4.59 -13.12 -0.03
C SER A 192 3.76 -13.09 -1.31
N ARG A 193 4.29 -13.70 -2.39
CA ARG A 193 3.64 -13.65 -3.70
C ARG A 193 4.05 -14.82 -4.60
N HIS A 194 3.13 -15.25 -5.46
CA HIS A 194 3.33 -16.29 -6.49
C HIS A 194 3.60 -15.71 -7.88
N THR A 195 3.51 -14.39 -8.03
CA THR A 195 3.73 -13.70 -9.30
C THR A 195 4.74 -12.58 -9.17
N THR A 196 5.31 -12.17 -10.28
CA THR A 196 6.29 -11.08 -10.38
C THR A 196 6.04 -10.25 -11.63
N ILE A 197 6.77 -9.14 -11.73
CA ILE A 197 6.90 -8.34 -12.95
C ILE A 197 8.38 -8.30 -13.31
N ASP A 198 8.69 -8.61 -14.55
CA ASP A 198 10.06 -8.60 -15.01
C ASP A 198 10.56 -7.17 -15.23
N ARG A 199 11.79 -6.94 -14.87
CA ARG A 199 12.46 -5.65 -15.07
C ARG A 199 12.48 -5.24 -16.55
N ALA A 200 12.71 -6.22 -17.44
CA ALA A 200 12.76 -5.98 -18.87
C ALA A 200 11.43 -5.45 -19.46
N ASP A 201 10.30 -5.85 -18.87
CA ASP A 201 8.97 -5.39 -19.32
C ASP A 201 8.65 -3.95 -18.84
N LEU A 202 9.46 -3.42 -17.92
CA LEU A 202 9.31 -2.08 -17.33
C LEU A 202 10.26 -1.06 -17.92
N GLU A 203 11.41 -1.52 -18.42
CA GLU A 203 12.43 -0.66 -19.02
C GLU A 203 11.94 -0.07 -20.34
N GLY A 204 12.08 1.23 -20.47
CA GLY A 204 11.66 1.95 -21.68
C GLY A 204 10.20 2.40 -21.70
N ILE A 205 9.39 2.11 -20.68
CA ILE A 205 8.04 2.67 -20.57
C ILE A 205 8.12 4.18 -20.29
N PRO A 206 7.60 5.04 -21.19
CA PRO A 206 7.66 6.48 -20.99
C PRO A 206 6.97 6.90 -19.69
N GLY A 207 7.63 7.74 -18.91
CA GLY A 207 7.06 8.29 -17.67
C GLY A 207 7.10 7.34 -16.45
N LEU A 208 7.48 6.08 -16.61
CA LEU A 208 7.64 5.11 -15.51
C LEU A 208 9.13 4.95 -15.18
N LYS A 209 9.46 4.95 -13.89
CA LYS A 209 10.84 4.82 -13.40
C LYS A 209 10.95 3.77 -12.32
N ILE A 210 11.90 2.85 -12.46
CA ILE A 210 12.28 1.92 -11.40
C ILE A 210 13.09 2.71 -10.35
N LEU A 211 12.69 2.61 -9.09
CA LEU A 211 13.28 3.35 -7.98
C LEU A 211 14.11 2.45 -7.06
N ALA A 212 13.70 1.20 -6.86
CA ALA A 212 14.39 0.24 -6.00
C ALA A 212 14.14 -1.19 -6.46
N SER A 213 15.12 -2.07 -6.22
CA SER A 213 15.05 -3.48 -6.58
C SER A 213 15.88 -4.36 -5.65
N SER A 214 15.71 -5.67 -5.81
CA SER A 214 16.49 -6.72 -5.15
C SER A 214 17.02 -7.68 -6.20
N PRO A 215 18.26 -8.18 -6.07
CA PRO A 215 18.77 -9.26 -6.92
C PRO A 215 17.93 -10.54 -6.82
N GLU A 216 17.31 -10.79 -5.66
CA GLU A 216 16.52 -12.01 -5.41
C GLU A 216 15.02 -11.78 -5.63
N ALA A 217 14.48 -10.67 -5.11
CA ALA A 217 13.05 -10.40 -5.15
C ALA A 217 12.61 -9.55 -6.37
N GLY A 218 13.53 -9.15 -7.24
CA GLY A 218 13.22 -8.37 -8.43
C GLY A 218 12.89 -6.90 -8.13
N VAL A 219 12.11 -6.27 -9.01
CA VAL A 219 11.74 -4.87 -8.87
C VAL A 219 10.81 -4.68 -7.67
N PHE A 220 11.14 -3.71 -6.81
CA PHE A 220 10.39 -3.41 -5.59
C PHE A 220 9.52 -2.16 -5.72
N ALA A 221 10.09 -1.09 -6.21
CA ALA A 221 9.41 0.19 -6.25
C ALA A 221 9.55 0.88 -7.61
N LEU A 222 8.41 1.39 -8.11
CA LEU A 222 8.35 2.19 -9.31
C LEU A 222 7.52 3.45 -9.04
N SER A 223 7.74 4.47 -9.85
CA SER A 223 6.96 5.70 -9.78
C SER A 223 6.80 6.32 -11.16
N THR A 224 5.64 6.91 -11.38
CA THR A 224 5.44 7.83 -12.50
C THR A 224 6.06 9.20 -12.20
N LYS A 225 6.09 10.07 -13.22
CA LYS A 225 6.58 11.45 -13.08
C LYS A 225 5.88 12.15 -11.89
N LYS A 226 6.69 12.77 -11.03
CA LYS A 226 6.24 13.48 -9.82
C LYS A 226 5.51 12.60 -8.77
N GLY A 227 5.58 11.27 -8.85
CA GLY A 227 4.97 10.38 -7.86
C GLY A 227 3.45 10.33 -7.88
N ARG A 228 2.82 10.59 -9.03
CA ARG A 228 1.37 10.48 -9.19
C ARG A 228 0.86 9.07 -8.97
N GLN A 229 1.63 8.10 -9.47
CA GLN A 229 1.41 6.69 -9.23
C GLN A 229 2.70 6.09 -8.67
N ILE A 230 2.62 5.43 -7.54
CA ILE A 230 3.72 4.71 -6.88
C ILE A 230 3.31 3.25 -6.77
N PHE A 231 4.19 2.34 -7.19
CA PHE A 231 3.93 0.89 -7.19
C PHE A 231 4.97 0.19 -6.34
N ILE A 232 4.53 -0.53 -5.32
CA ILE A 232 5.35 -1.27 -4.37
C ILE A 232 4.97 -2.74 -4.45
N THR A 233 5.89 -3.60 -4.89
CA THR A 233 5.60 -5.04 -5.12
C THR A 233 5.75 -5.91 -3.88
N GLY A 234 6.34 -5.40 -2.80
CA GLY A 234 6.48 -6.05 -1.51
C GLY A 234 5.44 -5.60 -0.50
N HIS A 235 5.62 -6.03 0.75
CA HIS A 235 4.72 -5.77 1.86
C HIS A 235 5.42 -5.05 3.03
N PRO A 236 5.85 -3.78 2.86
CA PRO A 236 6.48 -3.04 3.96
C PRO A 236 5.54 -2.85 5.17
N GLU A 237 4.21 -2.94 4.96
CA GLU A 237 3.18 -2.79 5.99
C GLU A 237 3.06 -3.98 6.95
N TYR A 238 3.63 -5.13 6.64
CA TYR A 238 3.46 -6.36 7.42
C TYR A 238 3.99 -6.23 8.86
N ASP A 239 3.20 -6.76 9.81
CA ASP A 239 3.64 -6.98 11.18
C ASP A 239 4.70 -8.07 11.25
N ALA A 240 5.43 -8.09 12.38
CA ALA A 240 6.47 -9.09 12.60
C ALA A 240 5.96 -10.52 12.43
N GLU A 241 4.73 -10.81 12.87
CA GLU A 241 4.15 -12.15 12.88
C GLU A 241 3.41 -12.52 11.59
N THR A 242 3.22 -11.60 10.64
CA THR A 242 2.34 -11.82 9.47
C THR A 242 2.79 -12.99 8.61
N LEU A 243 4.07 -13.05 8.23
CA LEU A 243 4.60 -14.18 7.45
C LEU A 243 4.57 -15.49 8.26
N GLY A 244 4.78 -15.43 9.58
CA GLY A 244 4.68 -16.59 10.47
C GLY A 244 3.27 -17.15 10.54
N ARG A 245 2.25 -16.29 10.68
CA ARG A 245 0.83 -16.70 10.65
C ARG A 245 0.49 -17.34 9.30
N GLU A 246 0.98 -16.80 8.21
CA GLU A 246 0.79 -17.35 6.86
C GLU A 246 1.48 -18.71 6.72
N TYR A 247 2.72 -18.84 7.15
CA TYR A 247 3.46 -20.08 7.15
C TYR A 247 2.72 -21.19 7.91
N TRP A 248 2.36 -20.96 9.16
CA TRP A 248 1.68 -21.95 9.99
C TRP A 248 0.26 -22.29 9.51
N ARG A 249 -0.46 -21.32 8.94
CA ARG A 249 -1.74 -21.57 8.27
C ARG A 249 -1.59 -22.60 7.15
N ASP A 250 -0.58 -22.41 6.30
CA ASP A 250 -0.38 -23.27 5.13
C ASP A 250 0.21 -24.64 5.51
N VAL A 251 1.11 -24.70 6.50
CA VAL A 251 1.58 -25.96 7.10
C VAL A 251 0.41 -26.75 7.69
N ASN A 252 -0.45 -26.12 8.49
CA ASN A 252 -1.61 -26.77 9.11
C ASN A 252 -2.66 -27.22 8.07
N ALA A 253 -2.71 -26.57 6.93
CA ALA A 253 -3.56 -26.96 5.80
C ALA A 253 -2.93 -28.04 4.90
N GLY A 254 -1.73 -28.54 5.24
CA GLY A 254 -1.01 -29.55 4.46
C GLY A 254 -0.52 -29.07 3.09
N LYS A 255 -0.40 -27.75 2.91
CA LYS A 255 0.09 -27.17 1.66
C LYS A 255 1.62 -27.18 1.62
N PRO A 256 2.23 -27.39 0.44
CA PRO A 256 3.66 -27.24 0.28
C PRO A 256 4.06 -25.77 0.47
N ILE A 257 4.79 -25.48 1.54
CA ILE A 257 5.32 -24.16 1.83
C ILE A 257 6.72 -24.28 2.42
N GLU A 258 7.64 -23.41 1.97
CA GLU A 258 8.99 -23.30 2.53
C GLU A 258 8.96 -22.34 3.74
N ILE A 259 9.91 -22.49 4.67
CA ILE A 259 10.10 -21.55 5.77
C ILE A 259 10.41 -20.16 5.16
N PRO A 260 9.78 -19.08 5.64
CA PRO A 260 10.02 -17.75 5.07
C PRO A 260 11.50 -17.36 5.24
N LYS A 261 12.14 -17.01 4.11
CA LYS A 261 13.58 -16.71 4.05
C LYS A 261 13.92 -15.49 4.88
N ASN A 262 15.06 -15.53 5.60
CA ASN A 262 15.59 -14.41 6.42
C ASN A 262 14.59 -13.85 7.45
N TYR A 263 13.68 -14.68 7.95
CA TYR A 263 12.60 -14.25 8.83
C TYR A 263 12.75 -14.78 10.26
N TYR A 264 13.03 -16.06 10.41
CA TYR A 264 13.30 -16.65 11.72
C TYR A 264 14.80 -16.70 12.02
N PRO A 265 15.23 -16.42 13.27
CA PRO A 265 16.61 -16.66 13.69
C PRO A 265 17.02 -18.11 13.43
N ASP A 266 18.19 -18.30 12.84
CA ASP A 266 18.76 -19.62 12.49
C ASP A 266 17.84 -20.47 11.57
N ASN A 267 16.89 -19.82 10.88
CA ASN A 267 15.86 -20.49 10.07
C ASN A 267 14.98 -21.47 10.86
N ASP A 268 14.78 -21.21 12.16
CA ASP A 268 14.04 -22.05 13.09
C ASP A 268 12.65 -21.46 13.36
N PRO A 269 11.55 -22.06 12.84
CA PRO A 269 10.20 -21.52 12.99
C PRO A 269 9.63 -21.67 14.40
N SER A 270 10.34 -22.33 15.34
CA SER A 270 9.99 -22.35 16.76
C SER A 270 10.39 -21.07 17.49
N LYS A 271 11.28 -20.25 16.91
CA LYS A 271 11.75 -18.99 17.46
C LYS A 271 10.83 -17.84 17.04
N ALA A 272 10.81 -16.79 17.86
CA ALA A 272 10.10 -15.57 17.49
C ALA A 272 10.77 -14.89 16.27
N PRO A 273 9.99 -14.38 15.30
CA PRO A 273 10.54 -13.69 14.14
C PRO A 273 11.18 -12.35 14.53
N VAL A 274 12.15 -11.91 13.72
CA VAL A 274 12.82 -10.63 13.91
C VAL A 274 12.42 -9.67 12.80
N SER A 275 11.72 -8.59 13.15
CA SER A 275 11.37 -7.55 12.18
C SER A 275 12.58 -6.67 11.86
N THR A 276 13.09 -6.78 10.64
CA THR A 276 14.23 -6.01 10.13
C THR A 276 13.82 -4.92 9.12
N TRP A 277 12.51 -4.73 8.88
CA TRP A 277 11.95 -3.80 7.87
C TRP A 277 11.14 -2.65 8.46
N ARG A 278 10.86 -2.66 9.77
CA ARG A 278 9.96 -1.69 10.41
C ARG A 278 10.41 -0.23 10.21
N SER A 279 11.69 0.05 10.37
CA SER A 279 12.22 1.42 10.24
C SER A 279 12.12 1.93 8.80
N SER A 280 12.51 1.11 7.82
CA SER A 280 12.40 1.44 6.40
C SER A 280 10.94 1.57 5.94
N ALA A 281 10.04 0.72 6.44
CA ALA A 281 8.61 0.85 6.17
C ALA A 281 8.04 2.19 6.67
N ASN A 282 8.31 2.55 7.93
CA ASN A 282 7.89 3.84 8.47
C ASN A 282 8.44 5.01 7.64
N LEU A 283 9.70 4.94 7.26
CA LEU A 283 10.34 5.98 6.46
C LEU A 283 9.73 6.09 5.05
N LEU A 284 9.40 4.95 4.42
CA LEU A 284 8.74 4.89 3.12
C LEU A 284 7.41 5.67 3.12
N TYR A 285 6.52 5.36 4.06
CA TYR A 285 5.22 6.01 4.16
C TYR A 285 5.33 7.46 4.61
N CYS A 286 6.24 7.79 5.53
CA CYS A 286 6.52 9.16 5.94
C CYS A 286 7.03 10.01 4.76
N ASN A 287 7.94 9.48 3.95
CA ASN A 287 8.44 10.14 2.75
C ASN A 287 7.35 10.32 1.70
N TRP A 288 6.50 9.31 1.46
CA TRP A 288 5.36 9.44 0.57
C TRP A 288 4.43 10.55 1.02
N LEU A 289 3.97 10.52 2.28
CA LEU A 289 3.06 11.54 2.83
C LEU A 289 3.67 12.94 2.78
N ASN A 290 4.96 13.08 3.07
CA ASN A 290 5.62 14.38 3.12
C ASN A 290 5.91 14.94 1.73
N TYR A 291 6.59 14.16 0.86
CA TYR A 291 7.15 14.68 -0.39
C TYR A 291 6.24 14.54 -1.60
N PHE A 292 5.34 13.54 -1.60
CA PHE A 292 4.47 13.24 -2.75
C PHE A 292 3.01 13.58 -2.49
N VAL A 293 2.63 13.77 -1.23
CA VAL A 293 1.28 14.15 -0.84
C VAL A 293 1.29 15.60 -0.32
N TYR A 294 1.82 15.84 0.88
CA TYR A 294 1.69 17.12 1.56
C TYR A 294 2.32 18.31 0.81
N GLN A 295 3.58 18.15 0.34
CA GLN A 295 4.32 19.28 -0.28
C GLN A 295 3.85 19.59 -1.71
N THR A 296 3.17 18.69 -2.37
CA THR A 296 2.85 18.80 -3.80
C THR A 296 1.35 18.90 -4.09
N THR A 297 0.48 18.51 -3.15
CA THR A 297 -0.98 18.64 -3.32
C THR A 297 -1.40 20.10 -3.24
N PRO A 298 -2.26 20.59 -4.17
CA PRO A 298 -2.87 21.91 -4.05
C PRO A 298 -3.65 22.04 -2.74
N PHE A 299 -3.61 23.21 -2.10
CA PHE A 299 -4.41 23.45 -0.89
C PHE A 299 -5.90 23.24 -1.13
N ASP A 300 -6.40 23.70 -2.27
CA ASP A 300 -7.74 23.42 -2.76
C ASP A 300 -7.71 22.16 -3.62
N LEU A 301 -8.29 21.06 -3.12
CA LEU A 301 -8.28 19.76 -3.79
C LEU A 301 -9.02 19.76 -5.14
N GLN A 302 -9.96 20.66 -5.37
CA GLN A 302 -10.64 20.78 -6.66
C GLN A 302 -9.69 21.16 -7.80
N LYS A 303 -8.54 21.75 -7.46
CA LYS A 303 -7.47 22.09 -8.43
C LYS A 303 -6.53 20.95 -8.77
N ILE A 304 -6.73 19.74 -8.23
CA ILE A 304 -5.92 18.56 -8.56
C ILE A 304 -5.89 18.32 -10.07
N LYS A 305 -7.04 18.38 -10.71
CA LYS A 305 -7.17 18.16 -12.15
C LYS A 305 -6.33 19.14 -12.97
N GLU A 306 -6.31 20.41 -12.60
CA GLU A 306 -5.49 21.45 -13.23
C GLU A 306 -3.99 21.22 -12.97
N SER A 307 -3.63 20.78 -11.77
CA SER A 307 -2.23 20.49 -11.39
C SER A 307 -1.68 19.27 -12.15
N HIS A 308 -2.54 18.34 -12.60
CA HIS A 308 -2.17 17.22 -13.46
C HIS A 308 -1.87 17.68 -14.87
N ALA A 309 -2.72 18.53 -15.48
CA ALA A 309 -2.54 19.08 -16.82
C ALA A 309 -1.23 19.90 -16.96
N ALA A 310 -0.88 20.70 -15.97
CA ALA A 310 0.37 21.47 -15.93
C ALA A 310 1.65 20.61 -15.87
N THR A 311 1.53 19.27 -15.74
CA THR A 311 2.67 18.34 -15.69
C THR A 311 2.97 17.66 -17.02
N GLU A 312 2.13 17.84 -18.05
CA GLU A 312 2.29 17.25 -19.38
C GLU A 312 3.16 18.10 -20.32
N GLU A 313 3.58 19.30 -19.92
CA GLU A 313 4.53 20.07 -20.71
C GLU A 313 5.91 19.37 -20.74
N PRO A 314 6.49 19.16 -21.93
CA PRO A 314 7.80 18.54 -22.07
C PRO A 314 8.89 19.47 -21.53
N VAL A 315 9.71 18.98 -20.62
CA VAL A 315 11.01 19.55 -20.28
C VAL A 315 12.09 18.82 -21.02
#